data_9dd50227b9c0635e0d6246724181d382
#
_entry.id   9dd50227b9c0635e0d6246724181d382
#
_cell.length_a   1.000
_cell.length_b   1.000
_cell.length_c   1.000
_cell.angle_alpha   90.00
_cell.angle_beta   90.00
_cell.angle_gamma   90.00
#
_symmetry.space_group_name_H-M   'P 1'
#
loop_
_entity.id
_entity.type
_entity.pdbx_description
1 polymer ?
#
loop_
_entity_poly.entity_id
_entity_poly.type
_entity_poly.pdbx_seq_one_letter_code
_entity_poly.pdbx_strand_id
1 'polypeptide(L)'
;MKLFTPLLVITLLGLATAPRSQAEENAADSSAVQANLKQMEDAWVKALVTKDQAAVENMIADDFAGFNPEGKHITKSQLLDAAKNEPNTLSSATNDNMDVHVYEPNLATVSGTTTEKGKDKSGKQFTRSYVWVDTWMERNGKWQCIAEGVIESRKKK
;
A
#
# COMPACT_ATOMS: atom_id res chain seq x y z
N MET A 1 -67.72 26.38 -30.36
CA MET A 1 -66.39 26.71 -29.77
C MET A 1 -65.79 25.39 -29.29
N LYS A 2 -64.89 24.79 -30.07
CA LYS A 2 -64.27 23.49 -29.77
C LYS A 2 -62.89 23.79 -29.22
N LEU A 3 -62.67 23.47 -27.95
CA LEU A 3 -61.35 23.55 -27.28
C LEU A 3 -60.49 22.35 -27.71
N PHE A 4 -59.35 22.63 -28.35
CA PHE A 4 -58.30 21.67 -28.61
C PHE A 4 -57.33 21.67 -27.43
N THR A 5 -57.21 20.57 -26.72
CA THR A 5 -56.19 20.35 -25.70
C THR A 5 -54.96 19.71 -26.38
N PRO A 6 -53.77 20.27 -26.28
CA PRO A 6 -52.58 19.61 -26.81
C PRO A 6 -52.11 18.51 -25.87
N LEU A 7 -51.95 17.32 -26.41
CA LEU A 7 -51.36 16.15 -25.76
C LEU A 7 -49.82 16.31 -25.71
N LEU A 8 -49.31 16.51 -24.51
CA LEU A 8 -47.86 16.60 -24.27
C LEU A 8 -47.27 15.17 -24.25
N VAL A 9 -46.57 14.79 -25.33
CA VAL A 9 -45.83 13.53 -25.40
C VAL A 9 -44.50 13.72 -24.72
N ILE A 10 -44.34 13.19 -23.48
CA ILE A 10 -43.04 13.13 -22.78
C ILE A 10 -42.30 11.89 -23.28
N THR A 11 -41.32 12.10 -24.15
CA THR A 11 -40.37 11.05 -24.55
C THR A 11 -39.37 10.84 -23.42
N LEU A 12 -39.52 9.77 -22.63
CA LEU A 12 -38.50 9.31 -21.69
C LEU A 12 -37.31 8.75 -22.52
N LEU A 13 -36.21 9.52 -22.59
CA LEU A 13 -34.93 8.98 -23.06
C LEU A 13 -34.39 8.08 -21.95
N GLY A 14 -34.58 6.77 -22.06
CA GLY A 14 -33.92 5.80 -21.21
C GLY A 14 -32.43 5.74 -21.58
N LEU A 15 -31.58 6.22 -20.69
CA LEU A 15 -30.14 5.94 -20.79
C LEU A 15 -29.95 4.43 -20.58
N ALA A 16 -29.80 3.69 -21.68
CA ALA A 16 -29.36 2.30 -21.63
C ALA A 16 -27.86 2.29 -21.29
N THR A 17 -27.53 1.97 -20.02
CA THR A 17 -26.14 1.65 -19.65
C THR A 17 -25.79 0.32 -20.28
N ALA A 18 -24.84 0.32 -21.23
CA ALA A 18 -24.32 -0.90 -21.80
C ALA A 18 -23.65 -1.75 -20.70
N PRO A 19 -23.80 -3.08 -20.68
CA PRO A 19 -23.11 -3.93 -19.74
C PRO A 19 -21.59 -3.81 -19.96
N ARG A 20 -20.84 -3.61 -18.86
CA ARG A 20 -19.37 -3.63 -18.89
C ARG A 20 -18.90 -5.01 -19.31
N SER A 21 -17.81 -5.05 -20.11
CA SER A 21 -17.18 -6.32 -20.42
C SER A 21 -16.42 -6.87 -19.19
N GLN A 22 -16.31 -8.19 -19.07
CA GLN A 22 -15.56 -8.84 -17.98
C GLN A 22 -14.11 -8.35 -17.91
N ALA A 23 -13.50 -8.02 -19.06
CA ALA A 23 -12.14 -7.49 -19.13
C ALA A 23 -12.03 -6.08 -18.52
N GLU A 24 -13.05 -5.23 -18.71
CA GLU A 24 -13.09 -3.88 -18.11
C GLU A 24 -13.33 -3.94 -16.60
N GLU A 25 -14.14 -4.88 -16.14
CA GLU A 25 -14.38 -5.11 -14.72
C GLU A 25 -13.11 -5.59 -14.02
N ASN A 26 -12.43 -6.61 -14.56
CA ASN A 26 -11.17 -7.12 -14.02
C ASN A 26 -10.06 -6.06 -14.01
N ALA A 27 -9.99 -5.21 -15.04
CA ALA A 27 -9.03 -4.11 -15.10
C ALA A 27 -9.33 -3.02 -14.05
N ALA A 28 -10.60 -2.72 -13.82
CA ALA A 28 -11.02 -1.76 -12.80
C ALA A 28 -10.71 -2.27 -11.39
N ASP A 29 -10.97 -3.56 -11.12
CA ASP A 29 -10.67 -4.20 -9.83
C ASP A 29 -9.16 -4.23 -9.57
N SER A 30 -8.36 -4.58 -10.57
CA SER A 30 -6.89 -4.53 -10.46
C SER A 30 -6.38 -3.12 -10.18
N SER A 31 -6.94 -2.10 -10.82
CA SER A 31 -6.57 -0.70 -10.59
C SER A 31 -6.92 -0.22 -9.18
N ALA A 32 -8.07 -0.65 -8.66
CA ALA A 32 -8.49 -0.34 -7.29
C ALA A 32 -7.55 -1.01 -6.26
N VAL A 33 -7.19 -2.28 -6.47
CA VAL A 33 -6.21 -3.00 -5.64
C VAL A 33 -4.86 -2.27 -5.64
N GLN A 34 -4.35 -1.88 -6.82
CA GLN A 34 -3.08 -1.16 -6.94
C GLN A 34 -3.09 0.15 -6.15
N ALA A 35 -4.16 0.94 -6.27
CA ALA A 35 -4.29 2.20 -5.54
C ALA A 35 -4.35 1.98 -4.03
N ASN A 36 -5.12 0.98 -3.58
CA ASN A 36 -5.23 0.63 -2.17
C ASN A 36 -3.89 0.21 -1.57
N LEU A 37 -3.15 -0.69 -2.23
CA LEU A 37 -1.86 -1.17 -1.73
C LEU A 37 -0.82 -0.07 -1.65
N LYS A 38 -0.75 0.85 -2.63
CA LYS A 38 0.11 2.04 -2.53
C LYS A 38 -0.23 2.92 -1.32
N GLN A 39 -1.51 3.10 -1.02
CA GLN A 39 -1.93 3.83 0.18
C GLN A 39 -1.54 3.10 1.48
N MET A 40 -1.58 1.77 1.48
CA MET A 40 -1.15 0.97 2.63
C MET A 40 0.36 1.09 2.87
N GLU A 41 1.18 1.08 1.81
CA GLU A 41 2.62 1.32 1.91
C GLU A 41 2.93 2.72 2.46
N ASP A 42 2.24 3.75 1.98
CA ASP A 42 2.41 5.11 2.50
C ASP A 42 1.93 5.23 3.96
N ALA A 43 0.88 4.51 4.33
CA ALA A 43 0.43 4.43 5.72
C ALA A 43 1.46 3.72 6.62
N TRP A 44 2.16 2.69 6.09
CA TRP A 44 3.21 2.00 6.83
C TRP A 44 4.38 2.93 7.17
N VAL A 45 4.97 3.60 6.19
CA VAL A 45 6.09 4.51 6.47
C VAL A 45 5.68 5.68 7.38
N LYS A 46 4.42 6.15 7.27
CA LYS A 46 3.86 7.12 8.19
C LYS A 46 3.79 6.58 9.62
N ALA A 47 3.33 5.34 9.78
CA ALA A 47 3.25 4.68 11.08
C ALA A 47 4.64 4.51 11.73
N LEU A 48 5.69 4.22 10.93
CA LEU A 48 7.07 4.19 11.40
C LEU A 48 7.54 5.57 11.91
N VAL A 49 7.24 6.65 11.20
CA VAL A 49 7.60 8.02 11.61
C VAL A 49 6.87 8.43 12.88
N THR A 50 5.60 8.07 13.02
CA THR A 50 4.76 8.42 14.19
C THR A 50 4.89 7.41 15.33
N LYS A 51 5.62 6.31 15.13
CA LYS A 51 5.75 5.17 16.07
C LYS A 51 4.39 4.54 16.42
N ASP A 52 3.48 4.51 15.46
CA ASP A 52 2.16 3.88 15.62
C ASP A 52 2.27 2.36 15.40
N GLN A 53 2.63 1.65 16.45
CA GLN A 53 2.77 0.18 16.42
C GLN A 53 1.48 -0.54 16.07
N ALA A 54 0.34 -0.04 16.53
CA ALA A 54 -0.94 -0.70 16.28
C ALA A 54 -1.28 -0.67 14.79
N ALA A 55 -0.96 0.44 14.10
CA ALA A 55 -1.13 0.53 12.66
C ALA A 55 -0.22 -0.48 11.93
N VAL A 56 1.06 -0.58 12.29
CA VAL A 56 1.99 -1.57 11.69
C VAL A 56 1.51 -3.00 11.97
N GLU A 57 1.14 -3.32 13.22
CA GLU A 57 0.67 -4.65 13.61
C GLU A 57 -0.55 -5.10 12.79
N ASN A 58 -1.47 -4.18 12.51
CA ASN A 58 -2.65 -4.45 11.70
C ASN A 58 -2.35 -4.73 10.23
N MET A 59 -1.28 -4.17 9.69
CA MET A 59 -0.87 -4.37 8.30
C MET A 59 -0.10 -5.68 8.06
N ILE A 60 0.51 -6.26 9.11
CA ILE A 60 1.34 -7.45 9.01
C ILE A 60 0.52 -8.70 9.37
N ALA A 61 0.59 -9.73 8.54
CA ALA A 61 -0.05 -11.02 8.78
C ALA A 61 0.65 -11.79 9.93
N ASP A 62 -0.07 -12.65 10.63
CA ASP A 62 0.50 -13.44 11.74
C ASP A 62 1.54 -14.47 11.26
N ASP A 63 1.41 -14.95 10.01
CA ASP A 63 2.34 -15.85 9.34
C ASP A 63 3.40 -15.13 8.50
N PHE A 64 3.61 -13.84 8.74
CA PHE A 64 4.62 -13.04 8.04
C PHE A 64 6.04 -13.62 8.18
N ALA A 65 6.78 -13.60 7.08
CA ALA A 65 8.19 -13.93 7.04
C ALA A 65 8.92 -12.98 6.10
N GLY A 66 10.05 -12.42 6.54
CA GLY A 66 10.78 -11.45 5.72
C GLY A 66 12.28 -11.45 5.97
N PHE A 67 12.95 -10.51 5.32
CA PHE A 67 14.37 -10.19 5.54
C PHE A 67 14.49 -8.71 5.90
N ASN A 68 15.21 -8.45 6.97
CA ASN A 68 15.59 -7.08 7.34
C ASN A 68 16.76 -6.57 6.46
N PRO A 69 17.13 -5.26 6.55
CA PRO A 69 18.22 -4.68 5.75
C PRO A 69 19.58 -5.36 5.90
N GLU A 70 19.81 -6.07 7.01
CA GLU A 70 21.03 -6.83 7.27
C GLU A 70 20.99 -8.26 6.65
N GLY A 71 19.92 -8.62 5.96
CA GLY A 71 19.72 -9.93 5.35
C GLY A 71 19.37 -11.04 6.33
N LYS A 72 18.86 -10.70 7.52
CA LYS A 72 18.42 -11.69 8.51
C LYS A 72 16.93 -11.95 8.34
N HIS A 73 16.54 -13.23 8.47
CA HIS A 73 15.14 -13.60 8.57
C HIS A 73 14.48 -12.95 9.78
N ILE A 74 13.29 -12.41 9.57
CA ILE A 74 12.46 -11.83 10.62
C ILE A 74 11.03 -12.34 10.53
N THR A 75 10.42 -12.49 11.70
CA THR A 75 8.98 -12.75 11.87
C THR A 75 8.23 -11.47 12.18
N LYS A 76 6.89 -11.51 12.18
CA LYS A 76 6.05 -10.38 12.62
C LYS A 76 6.48 -9.83 13.97
N SER A 77 6.66 -10.70 14.97
CA SER A 77 7.08 -10.29 16.32
C SER A 77 8.41 -9.54 16.30
N GLN A 78 9.39 -10.04 15.56
CA GLN A 78 10.71 -9.40 15.44
C GLN A 78 10.65 -8.06 14.70
N LEU A 79 9.78 -7.93 13.68
CA LEU A 79 9.55 -6.67 12.98
C LEU A 79 8.94 -5.63 13.94
N LEU A 80 7.92 -6.01 14.68
CA LEU A 80 7.27 -5.12 15.65
C LEU A 80 8.21 -4.72 16.79
N ASP A 81 9.02 -5.65 17.29
CA ASP A 81 10.03 -5.38 18.30
C ASP A 81 11.11 -4.41 17.78
N ALA A 82 11.56 -4.57 16.53
CA ALA A 82 12.51 -3.67 15.90
C ALA A 82 11.92 -2.26 15.74
N ALA A 83 10.68 -2.14 15.27
CA ALA A 83 9.99 -0.86 15.14
C ALA A 83 9.81 -0.16 16.51
N LYS A 84 9.48 -0.93 17.55
CA LYS A 84 9.33 -0.41 18.92
C LYS A 84 10.64 0.09 19.51
N ASN A 85 11.71 -0.65 19.30
CA ASN A 85 13.01 -0.41 19.92
C ASN A 85 13.95 0.39 19.00
N GLU A 86 13.44 0.95 17.88
CA GLU A 86 14.22 1.77 16.96
C GLU A 86 14.82 2.97 17.73
N PRO A 87 16.16 3.02 17.87
CA PRO A 87 16.83 4.06 18.65
C PRO A 87 16.89 5.41 17.94
N ASN A 88 16.65 5.40 16.63
CA ASN A 88 16.65 6.60 15.82
C ASN A 88 15.29 7.29 15.84
N THR A 89 15.29 8.60 15.65
CA THR A 89 14.06 9.37 15.49
C THR A 89 13.90 9.75 14.02
N LEU A 90 12.89 9.21 13.36
CA LEU A 90 12.54 9.61 12.00
C LEU A 90 11.83 10.96 12.03
N SER A 91 12.24 11.86 11.15
CA SER A 91 11.53 13.12 10.88
C SER A 91 10.66 13.02 9.63
N SER A 92 11.03 12.14 8.70
CA SER A 92 10.23 11.79 7.53
C SER A 92 10.65 10.43 6.98
N ALA A 93 9.69 9.75 6.35
CA ALA A 93 9.90 8.62 5.46
C ALA A 93 8.97 8.80 4.26
N THR A 94 9.47 8.55 3.05
CA THR A 94 8.72 8.76 1.81
C THR A 94 9.00 7.58 0.88
N ASN A 95 7.93 7.00 0.34
CA ASN A 95 8.00 6.00 -0.71
C ASN A 95 8.04 6.67 -2.07
N ASP A 96 8.89 6.14 -2.96
CA ASP A 96 9.03 6.57 -4.34
C ASP A 96 9.09 5.34 -5.26
N ASN A 97 8.76 5.54 -6.53
CA ASN A 97 8.86 4.51 -7.58
C ASN A 97 8.08 3.23 -7.26
N MET A 98 6.93 3.35 -6.60
CA MET A 98 6.11 2.19 -6.27
C MET A 98 5.49 1.57 -7.52
N ASP A 99 5.76 0.29 -7.72
CA ASP A 99 5.15 -0.56 -8.73
C ASP A 99 4.36 -1.68 -8.05
N VAL A 100 3.12 -1.90 -8.51
CA VAL A 100 2.22 -2.92 -7.96
C VAL A 100 1.89 -3.92 -9.05
N HIS A 101 2.18 -5.19 -8.80
CA HIS A 101 1.80 -6.29 -9.67
C HIS A 101 0.75 -7.19 -9.00
N VAL A 102 -0.46 -7.20 -9.56
CA VAL A 102 -1.57 -8.04 -9.10
C VAL A 102 -1.51 -9.36 -9.86
N TYR A 103 -1.27 -10.46 -9.14
CA TYR A 103 -1.21 -11.82 -9.71
C TYR A 103 -2.59 -12.47 -9.74
N GLU A 104 -3.31 -12.32 -8.64
CA GLU A 104 -4.65 -12.86 -8.40
C GLU A 104 -5.50 -11.79 -7.69
N PRO A 105 -6.82 -11.88 -7.66
CA PRO A 105 -7.67 -10.89 -6.99
C PRO A 105 -7.29 -10.62 -5.53
N ASN A 106 -6.63 -11.59 -4.87
CA ASN A 106 -6.24 -11.54 -3.46
C ASN A 106 -4.73 -11.66 -3.23
N LEU A 107 -3.91 -11.55 -4.29
CA LEU A 107 -2.44 -11.68 -4.20
C LEU A 107 -1.75 -10.65 -5.08
N ALA A 108 -0.87 -9.86 -4.49
CA ALA A 108 -0.09 -8.84 -5.19
C ALA A 108 1.30 -8.67 -4.57
N THR A 109 2.22 -8.12 -5.35
CA THR A 109 3.46 -7.56 -4.83
C THR A 109 3.47 -6.06 -5.03
N VAL A 110 4.09 -5.37 -4.08
CA VAL A 110 4.47 -3.96 -4.19
C VAL A 110 5.97 -3.87 -4.07
N SER A 111 6.61 -3.16 -4.97
CA SER A 111 8.03 -2.86 -4.87
C SER A 111 8.25 -1.36 -4.95
N GLY A 112 9.33 -0.89 -4.34
CA GLY A 112 9.60 0.54 -4.34
C GLY A 112 10.93 0.90 -3.70
N THR A 113 11.07 2.19 -3.49
CA THR A 113 12.19 2.76 -2.74
C THR A 113 11.65 3.62 -1.61
N THR A 114 12.31 3.59 -0.44
CA THR A 114 11.97 4.48 0.68
C THR A 114 13.18 5.33 1.01
N THR A 115 12.95 6.62 1.20
CA THR A 115 13.95 7.54 1.74
C THR A 115 13.55 7.98 3.13
N GLU A 116 14.38 7.64 4.11
CA GLU A 116 14.23 8.05 5.51
C GLU A 116 15.18 9.20 5.85
N LYS A 117 14.69 10.16 6.61
CA LYS A 117 15.49 11.22 7.24
C LYS A 117 15.23 11.25 8.72
N GLY A 118 16.26 11.51 9.51
CA GLY A 118 16.12 11.51 10.95
C GLY A 118 17.40 11.88 11.68
N LYS A 119 17.38 11.54 12.98
CA LYS A 119 18.54 11.67 13.87
C LYS A 119 18.83 10.33 14.53
N ASP A 120 20.11 9.97 14.59
CA ASP A 120 20.55 8.82 15.35
C ASP A 120 20.53 9.11 16.87
N LYS A 121 20.83 8.08 17.67
CA LYS A 121 20.87 8.19 19.14
C LYS A 121 21.87 9.24 19.67
N SER A 122 22.84 9.70 18.87
CA SER A 122 23.76 10.76 19.20
C SER A 122 23.28 12.16 18.79
N GLY A 123 22.10 12.24 18.14
CA GLY A 123 21.52 13.47 17.61
C GLY A 123 22.05 13.86 16.22
N LYS A 124 22.93 13.05 15.62
CA LYS A 124 23.45 13.30 14.28
C LYS A 124 22.40 12.99 13.22
N GLN A 125 22.22 13.92 12.29
CA GLN A 125 21.31 13.74 11.16
C GLN A 125 21.79 12.63 10.22
N PHE A 126 20.83 11.86 9.69
CA PHE A 126 21.07 10.87 8.64
C PHE A 126 20.00 10.97 7.54
N THR A 127 20.39 10.47 6.37
CA THR A 127 19.47 10.11 5.29
C THR A 127 19.84 8.70 4.84
N ARG A 128 18.88 7.80 4.82
CA ARG A 128 19.01 6.41 4.35
C ARG A 128 18.04 6.17 3.23
N SER A 129 18.37 5.26 2.34
CA SER A 129 17.48 4.84 1.27
C SER A 129 17.44 3.33 1.23
N TYR A 130 16.25 2.78 0.97
CA TYR A 130 15.99 1.35 0.90
C TYR A 130 15.36 1.02 -0.45
N VAL A 131 15.63 -0.20 -0.91
CA VAL A 131 14.89 -0.85 -1.99
C VAL A 131 14.20 -2.05 -1.37
N TRP A 132 12.94 -2.21 -1.67
CA TRP A 132 12.12 -3.23 -1.03
C TRP A 132 11.11 -3.86 -1.99
N VAL A 133 10.63 -5.04 -1.62
CA VAL A 133 9.51 -5.73 -2.23
C VAL A 133 8.69 -6.40 -1.15
N ASP A 134 7.38 -6.14 -1.17
CA ASP A 134 6.42 -6.67 -0.23
C ASP A 134 5.38 -7.51 -0.95
N THR A 135 5.01 -8.62 -0.36
CA THR A 135 3.95 -9.49 -0.85
C THR A 135 2.72 -9.29 0.04
N TRP A 136 1.64 -8.90 -0.59
CA TRP A 136 0.36 -8.65 0.04
C TRP A 136 -0.64 -9.71 -0.33
N MET A 137 -1.41 -10.16 0.66
CA MET A 137 -2.49 -11.12 0.47
C MET A 137 -3.75 -10.64 1.18
N GLU A 138 -4.87 -10.73 0.47
CA GLU A 138 -6.18 -10.48 1.05
C GLU A 138 -6.75 -11.77 1.63
N ARG A 139 -7.13 -11.71 2.91
CA ARG A 139 -7.79 -12.79 3.63
C ARG A 139 -8.98 -12.23 4.40
N ASN A 140 -10.18 -12.75 4.13
CA ASN A 140 -11.42 -12.32 4.78
C ASN A 140 -11.70 -10.81 4.64
N GLY A 141 -11.44 -10.25 3.48
CA GLY A 141 -11.65 -8.82 3.17
C GLY A 141 -10.58 -7.88 3.73
N LYS A 142 -9.45 -8.42 4.21
CA LYS A 142 -8.35 -7.64 4.78
C LYS A 142 -7.05 -7.93 4.05
N TRP A 143 -6.45 -6.91 3.45
CA TRP A 143 -5.10 -6.97 2.91
C TRP A 143 -4.06 -6.93 4.03
N GLN A 144 -3.11 -7.86 4.01
CA GLN A 144 -1.99 -7.90 4.94
C GLN A 144 -0.71 -8.28 4.21
N CYS A 145 0.41 -7.69 4.62
CA CYS A 145 1.73 -8.08 4.14
C CYS A 145 2.10 -9.43 4.75
N ILE A 146 2.39 -10.40 3.89
CA ILE A 146 2.78 -11.78 4.26
C ILE A 146 4.27 -12.01 4.11
N ALA A 147 4.95 -11.21 3.29
CA ALA A 147 6.40 -11.30 3.15
C ALA A 147 7.00 -9.94 2.76
N GLU A 148 8.21 -9.66 3.25
CA GLU A 148 8.99 -8.48 2.94
C GLU A 148 10.43 -8.85 2.63
N GLY A 149 11.01 -8.18 1.64
CA GLY A 149 12.46 -8.18 1.42
C GLY A 149 12.95 -6.75 1.28
N VAL A 150 13.84 -6.32 2.19
CA VAL A 150 14.35 -4.94 2.18
C VAL A 150 15.87 -4.92 2.27
N ILE A 151 16.49 -4.03 1.49
CA ILE A 151 17.94 -3.79 1.52
C ILE A 151 18.23 -2.29 1.57
N GLU A 152 19.25 -1.90 2.31
CA GLU A 152 19.74 -0.52 2.30
C GLU A 152 20.47 -0.24 0.98
N SER A 153 19.99 0.76 0.25
CA SER A 153 20.63 1.25 -0.97
C SER A 153 21.84 2.12 -0.61
N ARG A 154 23.04 1.54 -0.72
CA ARG A 154 24.28 2.30 -0.50
C ARG A 154 24.62 3.11 -1.75
N LYS A 155 24.72 4.43 -1.63
CA LYS A 155 25.30 5.25 -2.71
C LYS A 155 26.71 4.74 -2.98
N LYS A 156 26.98 4.25 -4.21
CA LYS A 156 28.36 4.01 -4.63
C LYS A 156 29.11 5.32 -4.48
N LYS A 157 30.21 5.30 -3.74
CA LYS A 157 31.16 6.40 -3.64
C LYS A 157 31.89 6.61 -4.97
#